data_cee7f33ec4e98dd5e96d9d608b5d3285
#
_entry.id   cee7f33ec4e98dd5e96d9d608b5d3285
#
_cell.length_a   1.000
_cell.length_b   1.000
_cell.length_c   1.000
_cell.angle_alpha   90.00
_cell.angle_beta   90.00
_cell.angle_gamma   90.00
#
_symmetry.space_group_name_H-M   'P 1'
#
loop_
_entity.id
_entity.type
_entity.pdbx_description
1 polymer ?
#
loop_
_entity_poly.entity_id
_entity_poly.type
_entity_poly.pdbx_seq_one_letter_code
_entity_poly.pdbx_strand_id
1 'polypeptide(L)'
;RAPSSEWPLHHDVYTAFPAAGALLHAHAPFATALACQRLDIPPFHYMIARFGGTTVRCARYATFGTQALSDATVAALQERSACLLANHGMVVLGRDLEHALAMAIEFETLCEQYWRTLQLGEPVLLSEEEMAEVIERFQCYGKPRA
;
A
#
# COMPACT_ATOMS: atom_id res chain seq x y z
N ARG A 1 -1.32 17.95 23.98
CA ARG A 1 -1.44 16.49 23.94
C ARG A 1 -0.12 15.89 23.46
N ALA A 2 0.30 14.76 24.01
CA ALA A 2 1.45 14.04 23.48
C ALA A 2 1.12 13.52 22.06
N PRO A 3 2.09 13.53 21.12
CA PRO A 3 1.90 12.94 19.82
C PRO A 3 1.72 11.42 19.92
N SER A 4 1.19 10.80 18.85
CA SER A 4 1.13 9.34 18.75
C SER A 4 2.54 8.74 18.83
N SER A 5 2.65 7.51 19.36
CA SER A 5 3.92 6.75 19.33
C SER A 5 4.42 6.52 17.89
N GLU A 6 3.53 6.57 16.89
CA GLU A 6 3.83 6.40 15.47
C GLU A 6 4.22 7.72 14.76
N TRP A 7 4.40 8.84 15.52
CA TRP A 7 4.75 10.12 14.90
C TRP A 7 6.03 10.09 14.06
N PRO A 8 7.09 9.29 14.38
CA PRO A 8 8.30 9.25 13.55
C PRO A 8 8.00 8.72 12.15
N LEU A 9 7.17 7.66 12.03
CA LEU A 9 6.73 7.11 10.77
C LEU A 9 6.00 8.18 9.92
N HIS A 10 5.04 8.91 10.51
CA HIS A 10 4.34 9.97 9.79
C HIS A 10 5.27 11.09 9.35
N HIS A 11 6.15 11.56 10.23
CA HIS A 11 7.11 12.62 9.95
C HIS A 11 8.05 12.24 8.78
N ASP A 12 8.63 11.05 8.83
CA ASP A 12 9.62 10.63 7.84
C ASP A 12 8.98 10.31 6.48
N VAL A 13 7.77 9.75 6.48
CA VAL A 13 7.02 9.54 5.24
C VAL A 13 6.68 10.87 4.58
N TYR A 14 6.18 11.88 5.31
CA TYR A 14 5.95 13.22 4.72
C TYR A 14 7.24 13.90 4.26
N THR A 15 8.35 13.65 4.94
CA THR A 15 9.66 14.17 4.54
C THR A 15 10.15 13.51 3.24
N ALA A 16 9.99 12.19 3.13
CA ALA A 16 10.42 11.42 1.97
C ALA A 16 9.50 11.61 0.75
N PHE A 17 8.21 11.84 0.98
CA PHE A 17 7.19 11.96 -0.06
C PHE A 17 6.42 13.29 0.07
N PRO A 18 7.05 14.43 -0.24
CA PRO A 18 6.46 15.77 -0.02
C PRO A 18 5.21 16.04 -0.88
N ALA A 19 4.96 15.24 -1.90
CA ALA A 19 3.72 15.30 -2.71
C ALA A 19 2.52 14.62 -2.04
N ALA A 20 2.72 13.84 -0.96
CA ALA A 20 1.64 13.24 -0.22
C ALA A 20 0.91 14.28 0.63
N GLY A 21 -0.38 14.48 0.34
CA GLY A 21 -1.23 15.40 1.12
C GLY A 21 -1.87 14.76 2.35
N ALA A 22 -1.89 13.42 2.41
CA ALA A 22 -2.37 12.67 3.56
C ALA A 22 -1.71 11.29 3.64
N LEU A 23 -1.54 10.81 4.87
CA LEU A 23 -1.12 9.44 5.21
C LEU A 23 -2.17 8.83 6.12
N LEU A 24 -2.63 7.63 5.76
CA LEU A 24 -3.49 6.81 6.59
C LEU A 24 -2.73 5.57 7.01
N HIS A 25 -2.62 5.36 8.32
CA HIS A 25 -2.14 4.12 8.91
C HIS A 25 -3.30 3.44 9.65
N ALA A 26 -3.47 2.14 9.43
CA ALA A 26 -4.54 1.37 10.05
C ALA A 26 -4.16 -0.11 10.24
N HIS A 27 -4.81 -0.73 11.21
CA HIS A 27 -4.77 -2.19 11.44
C HIS A 27 -6.03 -2.83 10.84
N ALA A 28 -6.25 -2.62 9.53
CA ALA A 28 -7.39 -3.17 8.83
C ALA A 28 -7.29 -4.70 8.77
N PRO A 29 -8.40 -5.44 8.96
CA PRO A 29 -8.36 -6.88 9.24
C PRO A 29 -7.63 -7.72 8.20
N PHE A 30 -7.92 -7.54 6.91
CA PHE A 30 -7.33 -8.36 5.85
C PHE A 30 -5.90 -7.92 5.52
N ALA A 31 -5.65 -6.61 5.46
CA ALA A 31 -4.29 -6.09 5.29
C ALA A 31 -3.37 -6.57 6.42
N THR A 32 -3.83 -6.51 7.66
CA THR A 32 -3.05 -6.99 8.81
C THR A 32 -2.83 -8.50 8.76
N ALA A 33 -3.85 -9.28 8.40
CA ALA A 33 -3.70 -10.72 8.24
C ALA A 33 -2.62 -11.09 7.21
N LEU A 34 -2.62 -10.41 6.04
CA LEU A 34 -1.59 -10.59 5.01
C LEU A 34 -0.22 -10.10 5.49
N ALA A 35 -0.16 -8.97 6.19
CA ALA A 35 1.07 -8.45 6.77
C ALA A 35 1.74 -9.42 7.74
N CYS A 36 0.96 -10.25 8.44
CA CYS A 36 1.46 -11.31 9.31
C CYS A 36 2.15 -12.46 8.54
N GLN A 37 1.94 -12.57 7.24
CA GLN A 37 2.66 -13.51 6.38
C GLN A 37 4.03 -12.95 5.92
N ARG A 38 4.28 -11.65 6.11
CA ARG A 38 5.51 -10.94 5.71
C ARG A 38 5.82 -11.05 4.22
N LEU A 39 4.80 -11.18 3.39
CA LEU A 39 4.93 -11.33 1.94
C LEU A 39 4.35 -10.11 1.24
N ASP A 40 4.94 -9.77 0.10
CA ASP A 40 4.39 -8.78 -0.81
C ASP A 40 3.08 -9.30 -1.42
N ILE A 41 2.15 -8.39 -1.75
CA ILE A 41 0.96 -8.75 -2.53
C ILE A 41 1.35 -8.71 -4.01
N PRO A 42 1.25 -9.86 -4.72
CA PRO A 42 1.61 -9.96 -6.13
C PRO A 42 0.52 -9.38 -7.05
N PRO A 43 0.75 -9.32 -8.37
CA PRO A 43 -0.24 -8.83 -9.33
C PRO A 43 -1.37 -9.85 -9.58
N PHE A 44 -2.08 -10.23 -8.52
CA PHE A 44 -3.23 -11.15 -8.61
C PHE A 44 -4.48 -10.48 -9.20
N HIS A 45 -4.54 -9.15 -9.17
CA HIS A 45 -5.63 -8.34 -9.67
C HIS A 45 -5.10 -7.03 -10.26
N TYR A 46 -5.66 -6.58 -11.40
CA TYR A 46 -5.16 -5.38 -12.11
C TYR A 46 -5.17 -4.11 -11.26
N MET A 47 -6.06 -4.00 -10.27
CA MET A 47 -6.17 -2.84 -9.39
C MET A 47 -4.95 -2.64 -8.48
N ILE A 48 -4.06 -3.63 -8.35
CA ILE A 48 -2.76 -3.46 -7.67
C ILE A 48 -1.98 -2.28 -8.30
N ALA A 49 -2.12 -2.06 -9.60
CA ALA A 49 -1.48 -0.94 -10.30
C ALA A 49 -1.88 0.45 -9.76
N ARG A 50 -3.02 0.59 -9.09
CA ARG A 50 -3.42 1.86 -8.44
C ARG A 50 -2.45 2.30 -7.36
N PHE A 51 -1.70 1.38 -6.80
CA PHE A 51 -0.75 1.66 -5.71
C PHE A 51 0.68 1.91 -6.22
N GLY A 52 0.87 2.09 -7.52
CA GLY A 52 2.10 2.59 -8.11
C GLY A 52 3.04 1.53 -8.67
N GLY A 53 2.56 0.33 -8.99
CA GLY A 53 3.42 -0.69 -9.62
C GLY A 53 2.73 -2.04 -9.74
N THR A 54 3.51 -3.09 -9.90
CA THR A 54 3.01 -4.45 -10.10
C THR A 54 2.80 -5.23 -8.80
N THR A 55 3.27 -4.70 -7.67
CA THR A 55 3.13 -5.34 -6.34
C THR A 55 2.88 -4.29 -5.28
N VAL A 56 2.28 -4.68 -4.16
CA VAL A 56 2.34 -3.91 -2.91
C VAL A 56 3.33 -4.59 -1.98
N ARG A 57 4.33 -3.83 -1.52
CA ARG A 57 5.41 -4.37 -0.69
C ARG A 57 4.99 -4.51 0.77
N CYS A 58 5.56 -5.50 1.44
CA CYS A 58 5.50 -5.64 2.89
C CYS A 58 6.83 -5.13 3.49
N ALA A 59 6.77 -4.02 4.22
CA ALA A 59 7.92 -3.49 4.94
C ALA A 59 8.40 -4.50 5.99
N ARG A 60 9.72 -4.60 6.16
CA ARG A 60 10.32 -5.49 7.17
C ARG A 60 9.80 -5.14 8.57
N TYR A 61 9.66 -6.18 9.40
CA TYR A 61 9.26 -5.98 10.77
C TYR A 61 10.25 -5.11 11.54
N ALA A 62 9.69 -4.15 12.26
CA ALA A 62 10.36 -3.39 13.29
C ALA A 62 9.31 -3.03 14.36
N THR A 63 9.77 -2.80 15.59
CA THR A 63 8.89 -2.45 16.70
C THR A 63 8.24 -1.09 16.45
N PHE A 64 6.97 -0.96 16.81
CA PHE A 64 6.22 0.28 16.66
C PHE A 64 6.92 1.46 17.37
N GLY A 65 6.79 2.65 16.81
CA GLY A 65 7.39 3.87 17.35
C GLY A 65 8.91 3.99 17.19
N THR A 66 9.56 3.05 16.49
CA THR A 66 11.02 3.09 16.27
C THR A 66 11.39 3.71 14.92
N GLN A 67 12.61 4.26 14.85
CA GLN A 67 13.18 4.74 13.58
C GLN A 67 13.30 3.60 12.55
N ALA A 68 13.61 2.38 12.99
CA ALA A 68 13.70 1.23 12.10
C ALA A 68 12.38 0.92 11.39
N LEU A 69 11.23 1.12 12.03
CA LEU A 69 9.92 0.99 11.40
C LEU A 69 9.70 2.11 10.36
N SER A 70 10.06 3.34 10.70
CA SER A 70 9.97 4.48 9.80
C SER A 70 10.81 4.25 8.53
N ASP A 71 12.08 3.84 8.69
CA ASP A 71 12.98 3.56 7.57
C ASP A 71 12.46 2.43 6.67
N ALA A 72 11.97 1.35 7.28
CA ALA A 72 11.38 0.23 6.55
C ALA A 72 10.13 0.63 5.75
N THR A 73 9.29 1.48 6.34
CA THR A 73 8.09 2.01 5.70
C THR A 73 8.42 2.90 4.51
N VAL A 74 9.36 3.84 4.68
CA VAL A 74 9.83 4.71 3.59
C VAL A 74 10.42 3.88 2.44
N ALA A 75 11.19 2.84 2.75
CA ALA A 75 11.75 1.95 1.73
C ALA A 75 10.65 1.18 0.96
N ALA A 76 9.64 0.67 1.66
CA ALA A 76 8.54 -0.06 1.03
C ALA A 76 7.65 0.84 0.15
N LEU A 77 7.53 2.12 0.48
CA LEU A 77 6.73 3.10 -0.25
C LEU A 77 7.44 3.70 -1.48
N GLN A 78 8.71 3.38 -1.75
CA GLN A 78 9.39 3.89 -2.95
C GLN A 78 8.62 3.53 -4.21
N GLU A 79 8.19 4.54 -4.98
CA GLU A 79 7.34 4.38 -6.17
C GLU A 79 5.98 3.69 -5.90
N ARG A 80 5.51 3.72 -4.65
CA ARG A 80 4.24 3.13 -4.22
C ARG A 80 3.45 4.13 -3.38
N SER A 81 2.13 4.00 -3.40
CA SER A 81 1.22 4.76 -2.53
C SER A 81 0.62 3.94 -1.40
N ALA A 82 0.97 2.65 -1.30
CA ALA A 82 0.59 1.80 -0.17
C ALA A 82 1.66 0.75 0.12
N CYS A 83 1.73 0.32 1.36
CA CYS A 83 2.50 -0.85 1.78
C CYS A 83 1.85 -1.55 2.97
N LEU A 84 2.18 -2.82 3.15
CA LEU A 84 1.98 -3.55 4.40
C LEU A 84 3.15 -3.30 5.34
N LEU A 85 2.88 -3.35 6.63
CA LEU A 85 3.88 -3.35 7.70
C LEU A 85 3.87 -4.74 8.35
N ALA A 86 4.97 -5.49 8.24
CA ALA A 86 5.05 -6.87 8.74
C ALA A 86 4.54 -7.00 10.18
N ASN A 87 3.58 -7.92 10.42
CA ASN A 87 2.94 -8.17 11.72
C ASN A 87 2.34 -6.92 12.39
N HIS A 88 1.90 -5.92 11.61
CA HIS A 88 1.42 -4.67 12.17
C HIS A 88 0.14 -4.19 11.48
N GLY A 89 0.20 -3.81 10.21
CA GLY A 89 -0.94 -3.23 9.50
C GLY A 89 -0.58 -2.71 8.12
N MET A 90 -1.19 -1.59 7.74
CA MET A 90 -0.99 -0.97 6.43
C MET A 90 -0.71 0.54 6.54
N VAL A 91 -0.06 1.08 5.53
CA VAL A 91 0.09 2.52 5.28
C VAL A 91 -0.38 2.82 3.86
N VAL A 92 -1.15 3.90 3.71
CA VAL A 92 -1.66 4.38 2.41
C VAL A 92 -1.44 5.89 2.32
N LEU A 93 -0.94 6.35 1.18
CA LEU A 93 -0.76 7.76 0.84
C LEU A 93 -1.91 8.25 -0.05
N GLY A 94 -2.31 9.49 0.14
CA GLY A 94 -3.28 10.18 -0.70
C GLY A 94 -2.86 11.62 -0.97
N ARG A 95 -3.45 12.24 -2.00
CA ARG A 95 -3.28 13.68 -2.27
C ARG A 95 -3.96 14.58 -1.22
N ASP A 96 -4.96 14.02 -0.53
CA ASP A 96 -5.74 14.62 0.54
C ASP A 96 -6.36 13.53 1.41
N LEU A 97 -7.04 13.87 2.51
CA LEU A 97 -7.65 12.92 3.44
C LEU A 97 -8.74 12.07 2.78
N GLU A 98 -9.59 12.66 1.94
CA GLU A 98 -10.65 11.95 1.25
C GLU A 98 -10.08 10.90 0.30
N HIS A 99 -9.07 11.27 -0.47
CA HIS A 99 -8.39 10.35 -1.37
C HIS A 99 -7.63 9.25 -0.61
N ALA A 100 -6.94 9.59 0.49
CA ALA A 100 -6.26 8.59 1.32
C ALA A 100 -7.23 7.57 1.90
N LEU A 101 -8.41 8.01 2.38
CA LEU A 101 -9.46 7.13 2.88
C LEU A 101 -10.03 6.23 1.77
N ALA A 102 -10.34 6.79 0.61
CA ALA A 102 -10.83 6.00 -0.53
C ALA A 102 -9.81 4.94 -0.98
N MET A 103 -8.54 5.29 -1.04
CA MET A 103 -7.46 4.36 -1.37
C MET A 103 -7.26 3.30 -0.29
N ALA A 104 -7.43 3.64 0.99
CA ALA A 104 -7.33 2.67 2.09
C ALA A 104 -8.47 1.65 2.06
N ILE A 105 -9.70 2.08 1.77
CA ILE A 105 -10.85 1.19 1.59
C ILE A 105 -10.62 0.26 0.39
N GLU A 106 -10.15 0.78 -0.73
CA GLU A 106 -9.80 -0.01 -1.91
C GLU A 106 -8.69 -1.02 -1.58
N PHE A 107 -7.66 -0.59 -0.85
CA PHE A 107 -6.56 -1.46 -0.48
C PHE A 107 -7.01 -2.61 0.44
N GLU A 108 -7.82 -2.32 1.46
CA GLU A 108 -8.39 -3.35 2.33
C GLU A 108 -9.29 -4.32 1.55
N THR A 109 -10.08 -3.82 0.59
CA THR A 109 -10.89 -4.65 -0.31
C THR A 109 -10.03 -5.59 -1.14
N LEU A 110 -8.92 -5.10 -1.71
CA LEU A 110 -7.97 -5.95 -2.45
C LEU A 110 -7.28 -6.98 -1.55
N CYS A 111 -6.95 -6.60 -0.31
CA CYS A 111 -6.41 -7.53 0.67
C CYS A 111 -7.41 -8.65 1.01
N GLU A 112 -8.70 -8.33 1.16
CA GLU A 112 -9.77 -9.32 1.34
C GLU A 112 -9.88 -10.25 0.13
N GLN A 113 -9.89 -9.69 -1.09
CA GLN A 113 -9.97 -10.47 -2.32
C GLN A 113 -8.78 -11.40 -2.46
N TYR A 114 -7.56 -10.92 -2.17
CA TYR A 114 -6.36 -11.74 -2.20
C TYR A 114 -6.42 -12.86 -1.17
N TRP A 115 -6.79 -12.55 0.08
CA TRP A 115 -6.98 -13.55 1.12
C TRP A 115 -8.00 -14.62 0.72
N ARG A 116 -9.15 -14.22 0.14
CA ARG A 116 -10.18 -15.15 -0.36
C ARG A 116 -9.66 -16.00 -1.51
N THR A 117 -8.91 -15.43 -2.43
CA THR A 117 -8.31 -16.16 -3.56
C THR A 117 -7.38 -17.26 -3.06
N LEU A 118 -6.56 -16.97 -2.05
CA LEU A 118 -5.65 -17.97 -1.46
C LEU A 118 -6.38 -19.17 -0.84
N GLN A 119 -7.66 -19.01 -0.45
CA GLN A 119 -8.48 -20.13 0.04
C GLN A 119 -8.91 -21.07 -1.11
N LEU A 120 -8.94 -20.59 -2.33
CA LEU A 120 -9.29 -21.36 -3.53
C LEU A 120 -8.09 -22.07 -4.15
N GLY A 121 -6.88 -21.66 -3.78
CA GLY A 121 -5.62 -22.16 -4.30
C GLY A 121 -4.66 -21.04 -4.68
N GLU A 122 -3.61 -21.38 -5.42
CA GLU A 122 -2.63 -20.41 -5.89
C GLU A 122 -3.26 -19.53 -6.98
N PRO A 123 -3.19 -18.19 -6.87
CA PRO A 123 -3.77 -17.30 -7.87
C PRO A 123 -2.98 -17.34 -9.19
N VAL A 124 -3.68 -17.20 -10.29
CA VAL A 124 -3.05 -16.89 -11.59
C VAL A 124 -2.66 -15.42 -11.60
N LEU A 125 -1.37 -15.13 -11.72
CA LEU A 125 -0.85 -13.77 -11.72
C LEU A 125 -0.89 -13.16 -13.11
N LEU A 126 -1.13 -11.85 -13.17
CA LEU A 126 -0.98 -11.07 -14.40
C LEU A 126 0.50 -11.00 -14.79
N SER A 127 0.77 -11.03 -16.08
CA SER A 127 2.12 -10.89 -16.63
C SER A 127 2.64 -9.45 -16.50
N GLU A 128 3.94 -9.26 -16.71
CA GLU A 128 4.53 -7.92 -16.74
C GLU A 128 3.92 -7.05 -17.84
N GLU A 129 3.63 -7.64 -19.01
CA GLU A 129 3.00 -6.96 -20.15
C GLU A 129 1.57 -6.55 -19.83
N GLU A 130 0.77 -7.44 -19.23
CA GLU A 130 -0.60 -7.15 -18.82
C GLU A 130 -0.63 -6.02 -17.77
N MET A 131 0.27 -6.05 -16.79
CA MET A 131 0.35 -5.00 -15.78
C MET A 131 0.86 -3.68 -16.36
N ALA A 132 1.80 -3.69 -17.31
CA ALA A 132 2.28 -2.48 -17.98
C ALA A 132 1.14 -1.78 -18.74
N GLU A 133 0.29 -2.53 -19.45
CA GLU A 133 -0.89 -1.98 -20.13
C GLU A 133 -1.85 -1.31 -19.13
N VAL A 134 -2.10 -1.94 -17.99
CA VAL A 134 -2.97 -1.38 -16.95
C VAL A 134 -2.39 -0.10 -16.36
N ILE A 135 -1.09 -0.07 -16.06
CA ILE A 135 -0.41 1.11 -15.51
C ILE A 135 -0.50 2.28 -16.49
N GLU A 136 -0.28 2.04 -17.78
CA GLU A 136 -0.42 3.06 -18.83
C GLU A 136 -1.85 3.62 -18.89
N ARG A 137 -2.85 2.75 -18.83
CA ARG A 137 -4.27 3.17 -18.80
C ARG A 137 -4.59 4.03 -17.59
N PHE A 138 -4.08 3.71 -16.41
CA PHE A 138 -4.27 4.55 -15.21
C PHE A 138 -3.63 5.92 -15.33
N GLN A 139 -2.47 6.04 -15.98
CA GLN A 139 -1.82 7.34 -16.22
C GLN A 139 -2.64 8.24 -17.17
N CYS A 140 -3.40 7.63 -18.08
CA CYS A 140 -4.27 8.32 -19.03
C CYS A 140 -5.70 8.53 -18.48
N TYR A 141 -6.09 7.85 -17.40
CA TYR A 141 -7.43 7.90 -16.85
C TYR A 141 -7.72 9.27 -16.26
N GLY A 142 -8.81 9.89 -16.70
CA GLY A 142 -9.20 11.24 -16.24
C GLY A 142 -8.56 12.41 -17.00
N LYS A 143 -7.68 12.16 -18.00
CA LYS A 143 -7.23 13.20 -18.92
C LYS A 143 -8.24 13.34 -20.06
N PRO A 144 -8.68 14.58 -20.44
CA PRO A 144 -9.52 14.76 -21.61
C PRO A 144 -8.81 14.16 -22.84
N ARG A 145 -9.51 13.36 -23.63
CA ARG A 145 -9.02 12.99 -24.97
C ARG A 145 -8.98 14.27 -25.79
N ALA A 146 -7.78 14.60 -26.32
CA ALA A 146 -7.59 15.68 -27.26
C ALA A 146 -8.37 15.42 -28.57
#